data_5d4abd144924d348a6c21d15c7f985f1
#
_entry.id   5d4abd144924d348a6c21d15c7f985f1
#
_cell.length_a   1.000
_cell.length_b   1.000
_cell.length_c   1.000
_cell.angle_alpha   90.00
_cell.angle_beta   90.00
_cell.angle_gamma   90.00
#
_symmetry.space_group_name_H-M   'P 1'
#
loop_
_entity.id
_entity.type
_entity.pdbx_description
1 polymer ?
#
loop_
_entity_poly.entity_id
_entity_poly.type
_entity_poly.pdbx_seq_one_letter_code
_entity_poly.pdbx_strand_id
1 'polypeptide(L)'
;MATVNHAFSPKEFQVWIASDATNAGASGIHASNMYQLDVDSASMPSLNVNQVLDVRSGIGRTLKDEDFFQDNVLRATELSISGNMHLDAGHKLLMQNICNDVSGDASVATGFIPASQLYESAVTNSASSLTVVIRPSDHSNQRSLEMAGMVVTNFALSADAGEEGGRYKFSATLQSGVKPDLDESAEDSGDPTAGSNVYANDTNVFMSSASGLKVYNTDVVMQSFTATIDSPAIFSGVTSTGYELVTRGAETAVTVDTQIKYDGNTKEFIHSFDTQTAPRSGNMFVMTNNNAYGIDVQNGVFTNVAYAEADIMMLDCSIKSVDDGTDALITFDISA
;
A
#
# COMPACT_ATOMS: atom_id res chain seq x y z
N MET A 1 -16.89 -40.02 7.72
CA MET A 1 -17.49 -38.97 6.89
C MET A 1 -16.61 -38.79 5.68
N ALA A 2 -17.15 -38.78 4.47
CA ALA A 2 -16.34 -38.48 3.29
C ALA A 2 -15.94 -37.01 3.38
N THR A 3 -14.65 -36.74 3.37
CA THR A 3 -14.12 -35.36 3.28
C THR A 3 -14.57 -34.82 1.92
N VAL A 4 -15.46 -33.87 1.92
CA VAL A 4 -15.87 -33.18 0.69
C VAL A 4 -14.73 -32.23 0.36
N ASN A 5 -13.97 -32.54 -0.70
CA ASN A 5 -12.96 -31.63 -1.23
C ASN A 5 -13.70 -30.49 -1.93
N HIS A 6 -13.81 -29.35 -1.26
CA HIS A 6 -14.31 -28.13 -1.86
C HIS A 6 -13.19 -27.43 -2.63
N ALA A 7 -13.50 -26.96 -3.84
CA ALA A 7 -12.64 -26.01 -4.50
C ALA A 7 -12.96 -24.62 -3.93
N PHE A 8 -11.93 -23.87 -3.56
CA PHE A 8 -12.08 -22.55 -2.93
C PHE A 8 -12.02 -21.44 -3.99
N SER A 9 -12.88 -20.46 -3.82
CA SER A 9 -12.84 -19.24 -4.62
C SER A 9 -11.93 -18.23 -3.97
N PRO A 10 -11.13 -17.43 -4.72
CA PRO A 10 -10.39 -16.29 -4.15
C PRO A 10 -11.27 -15.29 -3.40
N LYS A 11 -12.57 -15.25 -3.71
CA LYS A 11 -13.55 -14.38 -3.03
C LYS A 11 -13.95 -14.87 -1.63
N GLU A 12 -13.55 -16.07 -1.24
CA GLU A 12 -13.81 -16.62 0.08
C GLU A 12 -12.74 -16.25 1.11
N PHE A 13 -11.69 -15.57 0.68
CA PHE A 13 -10.61 -15.15 1.56
C PHE A 13 -10.83 -13.72 2.06
N GLN A 14 -10.56 -13.53 3.33
CA GLN A 14 -10.52 -12.24 4.01
C GLN A 14 -9.07 -11.82 4.22
N VAL A 15 -8.78 -10.54 4.04
CA VAL A 15 -7.46 -9.97 4.29
C VAL A 15 -7.52 -9.17 5.58
N TRP A 16 -6.64 -9.50 6.50
CA TRP A 16 -6.50 -8.84 7.78
C TRP A 16 -5.11 -8.26 7.93
N ILE A 17 -5.00 -7.10 8.58
CA ILE A 17 -3.76 -6.37 8.75
C ILE A 17 -3.58 -5.94 10.21
N ALA A 18 -2.34 -5.99 10.68
CA ALA A 18 -1.94 -5.44 11.98
C ALA A 18 -0.59 -4.75 11.89
N SER A 19 -0.34 -3.83 12.81
CA SER A 19 1.00 -3.27 13.00
C SER A 19 1.86 -4.23 13.80
N ASP A 20 3.07 -4.49 13.33
CA ASP A 20 4.09 -5.31 13.97
C ASP A 20 4.73 -4.50 15.11
N ALA A 21 4.12 -4.51 16.27
CA ALA A 21 4.54 -3.63 17.37
C ALA A 21 5.86 -4.04 18.02
N THR A 22 6.36 -5.25 17.81
CA THR A 22 7.52 -5.74 18.58
C THR A 22 8.58 -6.46 17.78
N ASN A 23 8.26 -7.33 16.82
CA ASN A 23 9.28 -8.01 16.00
C ASN A 23 8.63 -8.58 14.73
N ALA A 24 9.20 -8.29 13.59
CA ALA A 24 8.85 -8.99 12.37
C ALA A 24 9.19 -10.49 12.52
N GLY A 25 8.20 -11.33 12.32
CA GLY A 25 8.37 -12.77 12.44
C GLY A 25 8.26 -13.33 13.87
N ALA A 26 7.88 -12.51 14.85
CA ALA A 26 7.45 -13.03 16.14
C ALA A 26 6.06 -13.62 16.01
N SER A 27 5.94 -14.91 16.22
CA SER A 27 4.66 -15.58 16.42
C SER A 27 3.87 -14.86 17.53
N GLY A 28 2.65 -14.43 17.24
CA GLY A 28 1.77 -13.94 18.29
C GLY A 28 1.24 -12.51 18.11
N ILE A 29 0.94 -12.09 16.90
CA ILE A 29 0.01 -10.98 16.72
C ILE A 29 -1.35 -11.49 17.13
N HIS A 30 -1.86 -10.93 18.23
CA HIS A 30 -3.15 -11.35 18.77
C HIS A 30 -4.28 -10.87 17.87
N ALA A 31 -5.24 -11.73 17.63
CA ALA A 31 -6.49 -11.47 16.91
C ALA A 31 -7.18 -10.13 17.26
N SER A 32 -7.02 -9.67 18.49
CA SER A 32 -7.62 -8.41 18.98
C SER A 32 -7.03 -7.14 18.33
N ASN A 33 -5.87 -7.23 17.70
CA ASN A 33 -5.15 -6.08 17.11
C ASN A 33 -5.16 -6.08 15.58
N MET A 34 -5.86 -7.04 14.96
CA MET A 34 -5.99 -7.13 13.52
C MET A 34 -7.26 -6.44 13.02
N TYR A 35 -7.15 -5.79 11.88
CA TYR A 35 -8.23 -5.09 11.20
C TYR A 35 -8.51 -5.73 9.86
N GLN A 36 -9.78 -5.97 9.54
CA GLN A 36 -10.17 -6.47 8.22
C GLN A 36 -10.14 -5.34 7.20
N LEU A 37 -9.55 -5.60 6.04
CA LEU A 37 -9.60 -4.70 4.89
C LEU A 37 -10.75 -5.08 3.94
N ASP A 38 -11.35 -4.09 3.30
CA ASP A 38 -12.34 -4.26 2.22
C ASP A 38 -11.59 -4.44 0.90
N VAL A 39 -11.27 -5.69 0.57
CA VAL A 39 -10.42 -6.05 -0.57
C VAL A 39 -11.24 -6.72 -1.66
N ASP A 40 -11.23 -6.13 -2.85
CA ASP A 40 -11.82 -6.71 -4.05
C ASP A 40 -10.89 -7.74 -4.71
N SER A 41 -9.58 -7.53 -4.59
CA SER A 41 -8.55 -8.37 -5.18
C SER A 41 -7.32 -8.45 -4.30
N ALA A 42 -6.86 -9.67 -4.07
CA ALA A 42 -5.58 -9.96 -3.43
C ALA A 42 -4.82 -10.99 -4.26
N SER A 43 -3.55 -10.73 -4.57
CA SER A 43 -2.67 -11.74 -5.13
C SER A 43 -2.31 -12.73 -4.02
N MET A 44 -2.41 -14.04 -4.32
CA MET A 44 -1.88 -15.03 -3.38
C MET A 44 -0.35 -14.97 -3.37
N PRO A 45 0.28 -14.98 -2.19
CA PRO A 45 1.73 -14.95 -2.10
C PRO A 45 2.33 -16.18 -2.77
N SER A 46 3.35 -15.97 -3.58
CA SER A 46 4.15 -17.05 -4.15
C SER A 46 5.34 -17.34 -3.25
N LEU A 47 5.58 -18.61 -2.99
CA LEU A 47 6.82 -19.04 -2.34
C LEU A 47 7.97 -19.00 -3.34
N ASN A 48 8.91 -18.11 -3.11
CA ASN A 48 10.18 -18.11 -3.82
C ASN A 48 11.10 -19.16 -3.19
N VAL A 49 10.99 -20.41 -3.66
CA VAL A 49 11.83 -21.52 -3.20
C VAL A 49 12.90 -21.78 -4.24
N ASN A 50 14.14 -21.53 -3.89
CA ASN A 50 15.26 -21.88 -4.73
C ASN A 50 15.68 -23.33 -4.46
N GLN A 51 15.37 -24.22 -5.40
CA GLN A 51 15.81 -25.62 -5.36
C GLN A 51 17.08 -25.76 -6.21
N VAL A 52 18.14 -26.21 -5.60
CA VAL A 52 19.42 -26.39 -6.26
C VAL A 52 19.73 -27.87 -6.42
N LEU A 53 20.02 -28.26 -7.66
CA LEU A 53 20.55 -29.57 -8.00
C LEU A 53 22.05 -29.41 -8.26
N ASP A 54 22.86 -29.81 -7.28
CA ASP A 54 24.32 -29.72 -7.38
C ASP A 54 24.90 -30.96 -8.08
N VAL A 55 25.09 -30.85 -9.40
CA VAL A 55 25.70 -31.94 -10.19
C VAL A 55 27.21 -31.91 -9.98
N ARG A 56 27.71 -32.77 -9.11
CA ARG A 56 29.14 -32.88 -8.83
C ARG A 56 29.84 -33.76 -9.84
N SER A 57 31.08 -33.37 -10.16
CA SER A 57 31.95 -34.18 -10.99
C SER A 57 32.28 -35.52 -10.31
N GLY A 58 32.06 -36.64 -11.01
CA GLY A 58 32.39 -37.98 -10.51
C GLY A 58 31.29 -38.78 -9.87
N ILE A 59 30.07 -38.23 -9.75
CA ILE A 59 28.93 -38.96 -9.15
C ILE A 59 28.17 -39.88 -10.10
N GLY A 60 28.55 -39.89 -11.38
CA GLY A 60 27.88 -40.70 -12.39
C GLY A 60 26.78 -39.91 -13.14
N ARG A 61 25.88 -40.64 -13.84
CA ARG A 61 24.85 -40.05 -14.70
C ARG A 61 23.49 -39.84 -14.03
N THR A 62 23.33 -40.26 -12.77
CA THR A 62 22.08 -40.17 -12.02
C THR A 62 22.25 -39.21 -10.87
N LEU A 63 21.27 -38.29 -10.71
CA LEU A 63 21.17 -37.47 -9.52
C LEU A 63 20.85 -38.35 -8.30
N LYS A 64 21.52 -38.05 -7.19
CA LYS A 64 21.28 -38.71 -5.92
C LYS A 64 20.55 -37.75 -4.98
N ASP A 65 19.90 -38.27 -3.96
CA ASP A 65 19.19 -37.47 -2.95
C ASP A 65 20.09 -36.42 -2.29
N GLU A 66 21.39 -36.75 -2.11
CA GLU A 66 22.40 -35.86 -1.54
C GLU A 66 22.81 -34.67 -2.46
N ASP A 67 22.43 -34.72 -3.73
CA ASP A 67 22.71 -33.65 -4.70
C ASP A 67 21.59 -32.59 -4.75
N PHE A 68 20.50 -32.83 -4.04
CA PHE A 68 19.37 -31.91 -3.93
C PHE A 68 19.44 -31.13 -2.62
N PHE A 69 19.35 -29.82 -2.69
CA PHE A 69 19.14 -28.99 -1.53
C PHE A 69 18.24 -27.81 -1.84
N GLN A 70 17.55 -27.33 -0.85
CA GLN A 70 16.68 -26.19 -0.92
C GLN A 70 17.33 -25.05 -0.16
N ASP A 71 17.47 -23.90 -0.85
CA ASP A 71 17.86 -22.66 -0.18
C ASP A 71 16.68 -22.13 0.63
N ASN A 72 16.83 -22.10 1.93
CA ASN A 72 15.79 -21.65 2.85
C ASN A 72 15.98 -20.21 3.32
N VAL A 73 17.06 -19.54 2.89
CA VAL A 73 17.52 -18.32 3.55
C VAL A 73 16.91 -17.07 2.95
N LEU A 74 16.76 -17.00 1.63
CA LEU A 74 16.31 -15.79 0.93
C LEU A 74 14.90 -15.98 0.39
N ARG A 75 13.90 -15.72 1.23
CA ARG A 75 12.50 -15.81 0.83
C ARG A 75 11.82 -14.45 0.96
N ALA A 76 11.90 -13.65 -0.10
CA ALA A 76 11.09 -12.46 -0.22
C ALA A 76 9.66 -12.84 -0.62
N THR A 77 8.70 -12.18 -0.03
CA THR A 77 7.28 -12.33 -0.35
C THR A 77 6.73 -11.01 -0.84
N GLU A 78 5.93 -11.05 -1.88
CA GLU A 78 5.21 -9.90 -2.38
C GLU A 78 3.71 -10.18 -2.37
N LEU A 79 2.94 -9.20 -1.95
CA LEU A 79 1.49 -9.21 -1.93
C LEU A 79 0.97 -7.92 -2.55
N SER A 80 0.10 -8.03 -3.54
CA SER A 80 -0.65 -6.89 -4.07
C SER A 80 -2.11 -7.02 -3.69
N ILE A 81 -2.66 -5.96 -3.13
CA ILE A 81 -4.06 -5.86 -2.72
C ILE A 81 -4.70 -4.60 -3.30
N SER A 82 -5.97 -4.70 -3.63
CA SER A 82 -6.78 -3.55 -4.02
C SER A 82 -8.21 -3.72 -3.53
N GLY A 83 -8.86 -2.60 -3.26
CA GLY A 83 -10.23 -2.61 -2.74
C GLY A 83 -10.74 -1.22 -2.44
N ASN A 84 -11.76 -1.15 -1.61
CA ASN A 84 -12.41 0.10 -1.25
C ASN A 84 -11.75 0.70 -0.01
N MET A 85 -11.58 2.02 -0.02
CA MET A 85 -11.01 2.74 1.10
C MET A 85 -12.06 3.08 2.14
N HIS A 86 -11.78 2.74 3.39
CA HIS A 86 -12.62 3.05 4.54
C HIS A 86 -11.88 3.96 5.53
N LEU A 87 -12.65 4.78 6.25
CA LEU A 87 -12.12 5.64 7.31
C LEU A 87 -12.01 4.85 8.61
N ASP A 88 -11.11 3.89 8.65
CA ASP A 88 -10.87 3.02 9.80
C ASP A 88 -9.37 2.83 10.08
N ALA A 89 -9.06 2.19 11.20
CA ALA A 89 -7.68 2.00 11.63
C ALA A 89 -6.89 1.06 10.70
N GLY A 90 -7.53 0.05 10.09
CA GLY A 90 -6.85 -0.90 9.22
C GLY A 90 -6.35 -0.26 7.93
N HIS A 91 -7.22 0.49 7.24
CA HIS A 91 -6.85 1.17 6.00
C HIS A 91 -5.83 2.31 6.27
N LYS A 92 -5.92 2.98 7.43
CA LYS A 92 -4.93 3.97 7.86
C LYS A 92 -3.52 3.39 8.02
N LEU A 93 -3.39 2.14 8.48
CA LEU A 93 -2.09 1.47 8.63
C LEU A 93 -1.30 1.38 7.32
N LEU A 94 -1.97 1.18 6.18
CA LEU A 94 -1.32 1.16 4.88
C LEU A 94 -0.68 2.52 4.56
N MET A 95 -1.41 3.60 4.77
CA MET A 95 -0.94 4.97 4.54
C MET A 95 0.18 5.34 5.51
N GLN A 96 0.02 5.04 6.78
CA GLN A 96 1.03 5.30 7.82
C GLN A 96 2.32 4.53 7.54
N ASN A 97 2.23 3.29 7.07
CA ASN A 97 3.42 2.50 6.76
C ASN A 97 4.19 3.06 5.54
N ILE A 98 3.50 3.38 4.42
CA ILE A 98 4.19 3.93 3.24
C ILE A 98 4.79 5.32 3.51
N CYS A 99 4.11 6.15 4.29
CA CYS A 99 4.60 7.46 4.72
C CYS A 99 5.64 7.37 5.84
N ASN A 100 5.77 6.23 6.50
CA ASN A 100 6.59 6.04 7.70
C ASN A 100 6.25 7.05 8.80
N ASP A 101 4.96 7.36 8.98
CA ASP A 101 4.45 8.36 9.91
C ASP A 101 3.24 7.82 10.65
N VAL A 102 3.32 7.79 11.97
CA VAL A 102 2.26 7.33 12.89
C VAL A 102 1.70 8.45 13.77
N SER A 103 2.13 9.69 13.57
CA SER A 103 1.86 10.79 14.48
C SER A 103 0.47 11.43 14.35
N GLY A 104 -0.35 11.01 13.41
CA GLY A 104 -1.68 11.56 13.13
C GLY A 104 -2.01 11.47 11.65
N ASP A 105 -1.88 12.58 10.94
CA ASP A 105 -1.98 12.61 9.49
C ASP A 105 -0.77 11.91 8.87
N ALA A 106 -0.99 11.04 7.89
CA ALA A 106 0.10 10.35 7.23
C ALA A 106 0.76 11.28 6.22
N SER A 107 2.04 11.60 6.43
CA SER A 107 2.79 12.54 5.58
C SER A 107 4.12 11.96 5.14
N VAL A 108 4.48 12.15 3.87
CA VAL A 108 5.86 12.00 3.41
C VAL A 108 6.58 13.33 3.65
N ALA A 109 7.30 13.40 4.75
CA ALA A 109 7.92 14.64 5.23
C ALA A 109 8.98 15.16 4.26
N THR A 110 9.24 16.47 4.35
CA THR A 110 10.38 17.10 3.67
C THR A 110 11.70 16.51 4.15
N GLY A 111 12.67 16.39 3.25
CA GLY A 111 13.94 15.74 3.57
C GLY A 111 13.78 14.28 3.96
N PHE A 112 12.71 13.62 3.51
CA PHE A 112 12.40 12.24 3.82
C PHE A 112 13.62 11.34 3.56
N ILE A 113 14.32 11.02 4.64
CA ILE A 113 15.35 10.00 4.60
C ILE A 113 14.64 8.69 4.96
N PRO A 114 14.61 7.74 4.03
CA PRO A 114 14.00 6.46 4.31
C PRO A 114 14.65 5.85 5.56
N ALA A 115 13.92 5.84 6.66
CA ALA A 115 14.42 5.22 7.87
C ALA A 115 14.62 3.72 7.61
N SER A 116 15.76 3.19 7.98
CA SER A 116 15.93 1.74 8.06
C SER A 116 14.94 1.22 9.09
N GLN A 117 13.99 0.42 8.63
CA GLN A 117 13.08 -0.29 9.51
C GLN A 117 13.79 -1.57 9.95
N LEU A 118 14.16 -1.60 11.21
CA LEU A 118 14.62 -2.83 11.82
C LEU A 118 13.39 -3.69 12.12
N TYR A 119 13.42 -4.93 11.70
CA TYR A 119 12.36 -5.86 12.09
C TYR A 119 12.32 -6.11 13.61
N GLU A 120 13.37 -5.71 14.34
CA GLU A 120 13.52 -5.98 15.77
C GLU A 120 13.17 -4.82 16.69
N SER A 121 13.05 -3.59 16.20
CA SER A 121 12.63 -2.48 17.05
C SER A 121 12.04 -1.33 16.25
N ALA A 122 10.88 -0.84 16.66
CA ALA A 122 10.32 0.39 16.13
C ALA A 122 11.24 1.57 16.52
N VAL A 123 11.71 2.31 15.55
CA VAL A 123 12.33 3.62 15.80
C VAL A 123 11.21 4.56 16.25
N THR A 124 11.45 5.37 17.27
CA THR A 124 10.46 6.31 17.78
C THR A 124 9.89 7.16 16.64
N ASN A 125 8.57 7.16 16.46
CA ASN A 125 7.81 7.84 15.40
C ASN A 125 7.95 7.27 13.98
N SER A 126 8.52 6.09 13.80
CA SER A 126 8.44 5.40 12.52
C SER A 126 7.32 4.35 12.53
N ALA A 127 6.67 4.15 11.39
CA ALA A 127 5.74 3.06 11.25
C ALA A 127 6.48 1.72 11.36
N SER A 128 5.99 0.83 12.20
CA SER A 128 6.47 -0.54 12.24
C SER A 128 6.10 -1.27 10.94
N SER A 129 6.77 -2.39 10.66
CA SER A 129 6.31 -3.34 9.67
C SER A 129 4.89 -3.83 9.99
N LEU A 130 4.26 -4.46 9.03
CA LEU A 130 2.90 -4.95 9.13
C LEU A 130 2.89 -6.47 9.08
N THR A 131 1.95 -7.08 9.77
CA THR A 131 1.57 -8.48 9.52
C THR A 131 0.26 -8.51 8.76
N VAL A 132 0.24 -9.28 7.69
CA VAL A 132 -0.95 -9.50 6.87
C VAL A 132 -1.33 -10.97 6.97
N VAL A 133 -2.60 -11.23 7.27
CA VAL A 133 -3.17 -12.58 7.31
C VAL A 133 -4.24 -12.69 6.24
N ILE A 134 -4.08 -13.67 5.36
CA ILE A 134 -5.12 -14.08 4.41
C ILE A 134 -5.84 -15.26 5.02
N ARG A 135 -7.07 -15.02 5.46
CA ARG A 135 -7.88 -15.98 6.18
C ARG A 135 -9.03 -16.49 5.31
N PRO A 136 -9.18 -17.82 5.15
CA PRO A 136 -10.35 -18.36 4.49
C PRO A 136 -11.61 -18.17 5.33
N SER A 137 -12.77 -18.08 4.69
CA SER A 137 -14.07 -17.98 5.38
C SER A 137 -14.40 -19.28 6.16
N ASP A 138 -13.97 -20.42 5.65
CA ASP A 138 -14.08 -21.73 6.32
C ASP A 138 -12.71 -22.16 6.88
N HIS A 139 -12.28 -21.50 7.93
CA HIS A 139 -11.02 -21.76 8.61
C HIS A 139 -10.96 -23.11 9.36
N SER A 140 -12.08 -23.79 9.54
CA SER A 140 -12.06 -25.13 10.13
C SER A 140 -11.49 -26.22 9.22
N ASN A 141 -11.44 -25.96 7.91
CA ASN A 141 -10.96 -26.89 6.89
C ASN A 141 -9.79 -26.35 6.07
N GLN A 142 -9.42 -25.11 6.28
CA GLN A 142 -8.37 -24.41 5.53
C GLN A 142 -7.45 -23.69 6.50
N ARG A 143 -6.24 -23.43 6.07
CA ARG A 143 -5.24 -22.74 6.85
C ARG A 143 -5.13 -21.29 6.44
N SER A 144 -4.88 -20.42 7.39
CA SER A 144 -4.53 -19.02 7.14
C SER A 144 -3.11 -18.92 6.60
N LEU A 145 -2.85 -17.88 5.83
CA LEU A 145 -1.52 -17.53 5.34
C LEU A 145 -1.08 -16.29 6.09
N GLU A 146 -0.02 -16.40 6.88
CA GLU A 146 0.53 -15.28 7.63
C GLU A 146 1.80 -14.75 6.95
N MET A 147 1.85 -13.45 6.76
CA MET A 147 2.99 -12.73 6.19
C MET A 147 3.41 -11.63 7.17
N ALA A 148 4.43 -11.92 7.95
CA ALA A 148 5.00 -10.97 8.90
C ALA A 148 6.05 -10.07 8.23
N GLY A 149 6.35 -8.93 8.83
CA GLY A 149 7.39 -8.02 8.36
C GLY A 149 7.09 -7.37 7.01
N MET A 150 5.83 -7.21 6.67
CA MET A 150 5.42 -6.56 5.42
C MET A 150 5.65 -5.05 5.48
N VAL A 151 6.15 -4.50 4.38
CA VAL A 151 6.35 -3.07 4.19
C VAL A 151 5.65 -2.66 2.92
N VAL A 152 4.82 -1.64 2.98
CA VAL A 152 4.14 -1.08 1.80
C VAL A 152 5.17 -0.38 0.92
N THR A 153 5.34 -0.82 -0.30
CA THR A 153 6.31 -0.27 -1.26
C THR A 153 5.68 0.61 -2.31
N ASN A 154 4.41 0.37 -2.60
CA ASN A 154 3.60 1.22 -3.47
C ASN A 154 2.20 1.34 -2.87
N PHE A 155 1.66 2.53 -2.87
CA PHE A 155 0.29 2.81 -2.43
C PHE A 155 -0.34 3.83 -3.37
N ALA A 156 -1.52 3.54 -3.86
CA ALA A 156 -2.32 4.48 -4.63
C ALA A 156 -3.71 4.62 -4.03
N LEU A 157 -4.16 5.86 -3.92
CA LEU A 157 -5.53 6.23 -3.55
C LEU A 157 -6.19 6.89 -4.76
N SER A 158 -7.34 6.39 -5.17
CA SER A 158 -8.02 6.85 -6.38
C SER A 158 -9.52 6.97 -6.18
N ALA A 159 -10.14 7.81 -6.98
CA ALA A 159 -11.60 7.85 -7.15
C ALA A 159 -11.98 8.43 -8.50
N ASP A 160 -13.12 8.02 -9.04
CA ASP A 160 -13.73 8.54 -10.26
C ASP A 160 -15.22 8.83 -10.02
N ALA A 161 -15.62 10.06 -10.25
CA ALA A 161 -17.02 10.49 -10.06
C ALA A 161 -18.01 9.76 -10.98
N GLY A 162 -17.55 9.21 -12.11
CA GLY A 162 -18.33 8.39 -13.03
C GLY A 162 -18.50 6.94 -12.57
N GLU A 163 -17.70 6.48 -11.61
CA GLU A 163 -17.73 5.12 -11.10
C GLU A 163 -18.17 5.10 -9.63
N GLU A 164 -19.14 4.25 -9.31
CA GLU A 164 -19.63 4.01 -7.93
C GLU A 164 -19.88 5.28 -7.10
N GLY A 165 -20.25 6.39 -7.77
CA GLY A 165 -20.49 7.67 -7.11
C GLY A 165 -19.22 8.36 -6.59
N GLY A 166 -18.06 8.04 -7.14
CA GLY A 166 -16.78 8.58 -6.72
C GLY A 166 -16.26 7.96 -5.43
N ARG A 167 -16.52 6.69 -5.19
CA ARG A 167 -16.00 5.95 -4.05
C ARG A 167 -14.48 5.87 -4.11
N TYR A 168 -13.83 6.08 -2.96
CA TYR A 168 -12.38 5.95 -2.88
C TYR A 168 -11.99 4.48 -2.91
N LYS A 169 -11.00 4.20 -3.74
CA LYS A 169 -10.36 2.89 -3.88
C LYS A 169 -8.88 3.00 -3.54
N PHE A 170 -8.34 1.93 -3.01
CA PHE A 170 -6.90 1.82 -2.79
C PHE A 170 -6.30 0.66 -3.57
N SER A 171 -5.04 0.79 -3.90
CA SER A 171 -4.19 -0.34 -4.26
C SER A 171 -2.87 -0.22 -3.52
N ALA A 172 -2.37 -1.35 -3.04
CA ALA A 172 -1.12 -1.40 -2.31
C ALA A 172 -0.31 -2.63 -2.70
N THR A 173 1.00 -2.43 -2.84
CA THR A 173 1.96 -3.52 -2.96
C THR A 173 2.81 -3.55 -1.70
N LEU A 174 2.85 -4.71 -1.07
CA LEU A 174 3.60 -4.95 0.15
C LEU A 174 4.68 -6.00 -0.12
N GLN A 175 5.83 -5.81 0.48
CA GLN A 175 6.95 -6.76 0.37
C GLN A 175 7.47 -7.10 1.76
N SER A 176 7.90 -8.34 1.93
CA SER A 176 8.55 -8.82 3.16
C SER A 176 9.84 -9.56 2.84
N GLY A 177 10.84 -9.38 3.69
CA GLY A 177 12.05 -10.20 3.71
C GLY A 177 11.93 -11.43 4.62
N VAL A 178 10.79 -11.62 5.28
CA VAL A 178 10.53 -12.75 6.17
C VAL A 178 9.79 -13.85 5.39
N LYS A 179 10.10 -15.10 5.69
CA LYS A 179 9.41 -16.24 5.10
C LYS A 179 7.94 -16.24 5.52
N PRO A 180 6.98 -16.31 4.59
CA PRO A 180 5.58 -16.43 4.93
C PRO A 180 5.31 -17.78 5.63
N ASP A 181 4.45 -17.76 6.63
CA ASP A 181 3.89 -18.97 7.19
C ASP A 181 2.64 -19.37 6.39
N LEU A 182 2.74 -20.51 5.71
CA LEU A 182 1.67 -21.05 4.87
C LEU A 182 0.94 -22.21 5.53
N ASP A 183 1.26 -22.49 6.76
CA ASP A 183 0.74 -23.62 7.50
C ASP A 183 0.11 -23.19 8.84
N GLU A 184 -0.21 -21.91 8.95
CA GLU A 184 -0.84 -21.36 10.15
C GLU A 184 -2.15 -22.08 10.41
N SER A 185 -2.25 -22.72 11.57
CA SER A 185 -3.48 -23.38 11.94
C SER A 185 -4.46 -22.35 12.48
N ALA A 186 -5.70 -22.42 12.05
CA ALA A 186 -6.79 -21.57 12.55
C ALA A 186 -7.01 -21.66 14.08
N GLU A 187 -6.32 -22.57 14.73
CA GLU A 187 -6.39 -22.80 16.18
C GLU A 187 -5.31 -22.03 16.94
N ASP A 188 -4.34 -21.42 16.25
CA ASP A 188 -3.38 -20.57 16.90
C ASP A 188 -4.05 -19.29 17.40
N SER A 189 -3.67 -18.89 18.60
CA SER A 189 -4.29 -17.80 19.37
C SER A 189 -4.18 -16.41 18.69
N GLY A 190 -3.60 -16.37 17.50
CA GLY A 190 -3.43 -15.19 16.67
C GLY A 190 -4.48 -15.00 15.58
N ASP A 191 -5.30 -16.00 15.30
CA ASP A 191 -6.28 -15.88 14.22
C ASP A 191 -7.33 -14.79 14.53
N PRO A 192 -7.58 -13.84 13.63
CA PRO A 192 -8.55 -12.78 13.86
C PRO A 192 -9.95 -13.37 14.02
N THR A 193 -10.58 -13.09 15.15
CA THR A 193 -11.97 -13.49 15.37
C THR A 193 -12.90 -12.48 14.69
N ALA A 194 -13.82 -12.97 13.88
CA ALA A 194 -14.83 -12.11 13.27
C ALA A 194 -15.60 -11.36 14.38
N GLY A 195 -15.63 -10.03 14.30
CA GLY A 195 -16.58 -9.23 15.07
C GLY A 195 -16.08 -7.91 15.67
N SER A 196 -14.80 -7.72 15.97
CA SER A 196 -14.39 -6.51 16.71
C SER A 196 -13.66 -5.45 15.87
N ASN A 197 -13.08 -5.81 14.73
CA ASN A 197 -12.31 -4.86 13.91
C ASN A 197 -12.62 -5.05 12.41
N VAL A 198 -13.87 -5.35 12.08
CA VAL A 198 -14.37 -5.39 10.71
C VAL A 198 -14.74 -3.96 10.30
N TYR A 199 -14.38 -3.58 9.09
CA TYR A 199 -14.79 -2.28 8.53
C TYR A 199 -16.32 -2.16 8.52
N ALA A 200 -16.82 -0.95 8.72
CA ALA A 200 -18.25 -0.66 8.70
C ALA A 200 -18.64 0.01 7.37
N ASN A 201 -19.81 -0.31 6.85
CA ASN A 201 -20.28 0.28 5.58
C ASN A 201 -20.50 1.80 5.63
N ASP A 202 -20.65 2.37 6.82
CA ASP A 202 -20.81 3.82 7.01
C ASP A 202 -19.46 4.57 7.03
N THR A 203 -18.34 3.85 7.01
CA THR A 203 -16.98 4.42 6.92
C THR A 203 -16.47 4.55 5.47
N ASN A 204 -17.30 4.25 4.47
CA ASN A 204 -16.97 4.48 3.06
C ASN A 204 -16.70 5.97 2.77
N VAL A 205 -15.73 6.22 1.91
CA VAL A 205 -15.31 7.56 1.52
C VAL A 205 -15.66 7.82 0.06
N PHE A 206 -16.20 9.02 -0.23
CA PHE A 206 -16.62 9.40 -1.58
C PHE A 206 -16.09 10.79 -1.95
N MET A 207 -15.80 11.01 -3.22
CA MET A 207 -15.43 12.34 -3.76
C MET A 207 -16.52 13.39 -3.50
N SER A 208 -17.78 13.02 -3.47
CA SER A 208 -18.90 13.92 -3.22
C SER A 208 -18.86 14.59 -1.84
N SER A 209 -18.14 14.02 -0.89
CA SER A 209 -17.90 14.62 0.42
C SER A 209 -16.70 15.58 0.44
N ALA A 210 -15.91 15.64 -0.65
CA ALA A 210 -14.75 16.51 -0.73
C ALA A 210 -15.16 17.98 -0.87
N SER A 211 -14.39 18.85 -0.22
CA SER A 211 -14.51 20.29 -0.31
C SER A 211 -13.13 20.89 -0.63
N GLY A 212 -13.11 22.07 -1.29
CA GLY A 212 -11.85 22.77 -1.57
C GLY A 212 -10.92 22.02 -2.54
N LEU A 213 -11.47 21.58 -3.67
CA LEU A 213 -10.69 20.93 -4.73
C LEU A 213 -9.87 21.96 -5.47
N LYS A 214 -8.54 21.85 -5.43
CA LYS A 214 -7.62 22.76 -6.12
C LYS A 214 -6.55 22.03 -6.89
N VAL A 215 -6.24 22.58 -8.05
CA VAL A 215 -5.04 22.24 -8.81
C VAL A 215 -4.33 23.55 -9.12
N TYR A 216 -3.05 23.64 -8.77
CA TYR A 216 -2.22 24.82 -8.95
C TYR A 216 -2.91 26.11 -8.48
N ASN A 217 -3.28 26.17 -7.20
CA ASN A 217 -3.98 27.28 -6.54
C ASN A 217 -5.36 27.65 -7.13
N THR A 218 -5.86 26.89 -8.10
CA THR A 218 -7.11 27.19 -8.81
C THR A 218 -8.19 26.21 -8.37
N ASP A 219 -9.36 26.73 -8.00
CA ASP A 219 -10.53 25.90 -7.73
C ASP A 219 -10.98 25.19 -9.02
N VAL A 220 -11.13 23.88 -8.95
CA VAL A 220 -11.42 23.03 -10.11
C VAL A 220 -12.64 22.14 -9.89
N VAL A 221 -13.25 21.73 -10.98
CA VAL A 221 -14.25 20.63 -11.00
C VAL A 221 -13.49 19.39 -11.44
N MET A 222 -13.35 18.43 -10.53
CA MET A 222 -12.57 17.21 -10.73
C MET A 222 -13.49 16.06 -11.11
N GLN A 223 -13.10 15.28 -12.12
CA GLN A 223 -13.76 14.04 -12.53
C GLN A 223 -13.14 12.85 -11.82
N SER A 224 -11.83 12.77 -11.82
CA SER A 224 -11.10 11.66 -11.21
C SER A 224 -9.74 12.11 -10.67
N PHE A 225 -9.20 11.34 -9.76
CA PHE A 225 -7.82 11.47 -9.33
C PHE A 225 -7.20 10.11 -8.98
N THR A 226 -5.90 10.05 -9.05
CA THR A 226 -5.06 8.96 -8.50
C THR A 226 -3.83 9.56 -7.88
N ALA A 227 -3.68 9.46 -6.57
CA ALA A 227 -2.48 9.87 -5.85
C ALA A 227 -1.66 8.63 -5.52
N THR A 228 -0.43 8.57 -6.01
CA THR A 228 0.44 7.40 -5.88
C THR A 228 1.71 7.77 -5.14
N ILE A 229 2.08 6.97 -4.16
CA ILE A 229 3.38 6.98 -3.49
C ILE A 229 4.11 5.71 -3.87
N ASP A 230 5.31 5.85 -4.41
CA ASP A 230 6.22 4.76 -4.71
C ASP A 230 7.49 4.92 -3.87
N SER A 231 7.73 3.96 -2.99
CA SER A 231 8.83 3.96 -2.03
C SER A 231 9.40 2.55 -1.92
N PRO A 232 10.24 2.13 -2.88
CA PRO A 232 10.75 0.77 -2.95
C PRO A 232 11.55 0.39 -1.70
N ALA A 233 11.45 -0.86 -1.28
CA ALA A 233 12.17 -1.40 -0.15
C ALA A 233 13.41 -2.20 -0.59
N ILE A 234 14.46 -2.13 0.21
CA ILE A 234 15.69 -2.93 0.06
C ILE A 234 15.82 -3.78 1.32
N PHE A 235 15.93 -5.08 1.11
CA PHE A 235 16.14 -6.04 2.19
C PHE A 235 17.62 -6.40 2.27
N SER A 236 18.19 -6.41 3.48
CA SER A 236 19.59 -6.72 3.71
C SER A 236 19.82 -7.48 5.02
N GLY A 237 20.99 -8.13 5.10
CA GLY A 237 21.28 -9.02 6.21
C GLY A 237 20.53 -10.35 6.09
N VAL A 238 21.14 -11.42 6.56
CA VAL A 238 20.56 -12.76 6.46
C VAL A 238 20.52 -13.38 7.85
N THR A 239 19.32 -13.75 8.28
CA THR A 239 19.08 -14.50 9.52
C THR A 239 18.52 -15.90 9.19
N SER A 240 18.31 -16.72 10.19
CA SER A 240 17.70 -18.04 10.02
C SER A 240 16.24 -17.99 9.54
N THR A 241 15.59 -16.83 9.68
CA THR A 241 14.16 -16.63 9.35
C THR A 241 13.93 -15.77 8.12
N GLY A 242 14.96 -15.09 7.60
CA GLY A 242 14.83 -14.20 6.46
C GLY A 242 15.88 -13.09 6.47
N TYR A 243 15.47 -11.90 6.07
CA TYR A 243 16.32 -10.70 6.15
C TYR A 243 16.23 -10.05 7.54
N GLU A 244 17.35 -9.49 8.00
CA GLU A 244 17.44 -8.81 9.30
C GLU A 244 16.90 -7.39 9.23
N LEU A 245 17.04 -6.74 8.08
CA LEU A 245 16.84 -5.31 7.92
C LEU A 245 16.09 -5.02 6.64
N VAL A 246 15.10 -4.17 6.75
CA VAL A 246 14.50 -3.49 5.59
C VAL A 246 14.81 -2.00 5.65
N THR A 247 15.23 -1.44 4.53
CA THR A 247 15.40 0.01 4.36
C THR A 247 14.64 0.46 3.13
N ARG A 248 14.15 1.70 3.15
CA ARG A 248 13.55 2.29 1.95
C ARG A 248 14.64 2.55 0.91
N GLY A 249 14.32 2.29 -0.33
CA GLY A 249 15.23 2.44 -1.46
C GLY A 249 15.52 3.89 -1.83
N ALA A 250 16.07 4.09 -3.02
CA ALA A 250 16.76 5.29 -3.41
C ALA A 250 15.89 6.55 -3.50
N GLU A 251 14.68 6.48 -4.02
CA GLU A 251 13.83 7.67 -4.24
C GLU A 251 12.40 7.32 -3.87
N THR A 252 11.80 8.13 -3.00
CA THR A 252 10.36 8.11 -2.82
C THR A 252 9.75 9.07 -3.82
N ALA A 253 8.91 8.57 -4.70
CA ALA A 253 8.20 9.35 -5.69
C ALA A 253 6.74 9.52 -5.29
N VAL A 254 6.25 10.74 -5.38
CA VAL A 254 4.84 11.07 -5.20
C VAL A 254 4.31 11.69 -6.48
N THR A 255 3.27 11.07 -7.03
CA THR A 255 2.61 11.54 -8.25
C THR A 255 1.11 11.63 -8.05
N VAL A 256 0.51 12.62 -8.67
CA VAL A 256 -0.94 12.77 -8.71
C VAL A 256 -1.38 12.95 -10.15
N ASP A 257 -2.19 12.03 -10.62
CA ASP A 257 -2.89 12.12 -11.90
C ASP A 257 -4.34 12.54 -11.65
N THR A 258 -4.82 13.54 -12.36
CA THR A 258 -6.18 14.04 -12.18
C THR A 258 -6.79 14.49 -13.49
N GLN A 259 -8.07 14.20 -13.64
CA GLN A 259 -8.87 14.71 -14.74
C GLN A 259 -9.81 15.80 -14.23
N ILE A 260 -9.70 16.97 -14.81
CA ILE A 260 -10.44 18.16 -14.41
C ILE A 260 -11.18 18.78 -15.60
N LYS A 261 -12.28 19.48 -15.31
CA LYS A 261 -13.02 20.21 -16.34
C LYS A 261 -12.19 21.33 -16.95
N TYR A 262 -12.17 21.39 -18.28
CA TYR A 262 -11.62 22.55 -19.00
C TYR A 262 -12.61 23.72 -19.00
N ASP A 263 -12.25 24.84 -18.43
CA ASP A 263 -13.07 26.04 -18.36
C ASP A 263 -12.23 27.33 -18.30
N GLY A 264 -12.88 28.45 -18.00
CA GLY A 264 -12.21 29.76 -17.89
C GLY A 264 -11.10 29.83 -16.82
N ASN A 265 -11.16 29.00 -15.79
CA ASN A 265 -10.16 28.97 -14.71
C ASN A 265 -8.98 28.08 -15.06
N THR A 266 -9.20 26.98 -15.77
CA THR A 266 -8.21 25.95 -16.05
C THR A 266 -7.53 26.10 -17.41
N LYS A 267 -8.00 27.01 -18.27
CA LYS A 267 -7.48 27.25 -19.64
C LYS A 267 -5.98 27.58 -19.67
N GLU A 268 -5.45 28.18 -18.61
CA GLU A 268 -4.06 28.61 -18.55
C GLU A 268 -3.10 27.46 -18.13
N PHE A 269 -3.62 26.29 -17.76
CA PHE A 269 -2.77 25.19 -17.27
C PHE A 269 -1.82 24.68 -18.36
N ILE A 270 -2.26 24.59 -19.60
CA ILE A 270 -1.41 24.17 -20.72
C ILE A 270 -0.29 25.17 -20.95
N HIS A 271 -0.60 26.48 -20.90
CA HIS A 271 0.43 27.52 -21.00
C HIS A 271 1.37 27.48 -19.80
N SER A 272 0.84 27.25 -18.61
CA SER A 272 1.65 27.10 -17.39
C SER A 272 2.57 25.89 -17.45
N PHE A 273 2.16 24.80 -18.08
CA PHE A 273 3.00 23.62 -18.34
C PHE A 273 4.09 23.93 -19.36
N ASP A 274 3.74 24.53 -20.50
CA ASP A 274 4.69 24.90 -21.57
C ASP A 274 5.78 25.88 -21.09
N THR A 275 5.43 26.78 -20.19
CA THR A 275 6.34 27.81 -19.66
C THR A 275 7.00 27.45 -18.34
N GLN A 276 6.78 26.25 -17.82
CA GLN A 276 7.32 25.82 -16.53
C GLN A 276 8.83 25.60 -16.59
N THR A 277 9.60 26.44 -15.88
CA THR A 277 11.07 26.35 -15.80
C THR A 277 11.58 25.92 -14.42
N ALA A 278 10.70 25.81 -13.43
CA ALA A 278 11.01 25.44 -12.06
C ALA A 278 9.80 24.80 -11.39
N PRO A 279 9.99 24.08 -10.29
CA PRO A 279 8.88 23.64 -9.44
C PRO A 279 8.01 24.82 -9.01
N ARG A 280 6.74 24.57 -8.86
CA ARG A 280 5.77 25.55 -8.42
C ARG A 280 5.37 25.27 -6.98
N SER A 281 5.15 26.31 -6.22
CA SER A 281 4.72 26.24 -4.82
C SER A 281 3.27 26.68 -4.65
N GLY A 282 2.63 26.12 -3.66
CA GLY A 282 1.28 26.46 -3.22
C GLY A 282 0.19 25.63 -3.91
N ASN A 283 -0.43 24.75 -3.16
CA ASN A 283 -1.61 23.97 -3.54
C ASN A 283 -1.53 23.36 -4.95
N MET A 284 -0.46 22.62 -5.23
CA MET A 284 -0.33 21.93 -6.52
C MET A 284 -1.45 20.92 -6.72
N PHE A 285 -1.83 20.22 -5.66
CA PHE A 285 -3.05 19.41 -5.61
C PHE A 285 -3.58 19.41 -4.19
N VAL A 286 -4.80 19.85 -4.01
CA VAL A 286 -5.46 19.84 -2.70
C VAL A 286 -6.87 19.33 -2.83
N MET A 287 -7.20 18.42 -1.96
CA MET A 287 -8.55 17.95 -1.74
C MET A 287 -8.82 17.97 -0.24
N THR A 288 -9.51 18.99 0.21
CA THR A 288 -9.93 19.10 1.61
C THR A 288 -11.20 18.28 1.82
N ASN A 289 -11.29 17.56 2.90
CA ASN A 289 -12.46 16.76 3.17
C ASN A 289 -12.94 16.89 4.61
N ASN A 290 -14.22 17.11 4.78
CA ASN A 290 -14.89 17.06 6.07
C ASN A 290 -15.36 15.62 6.31
N ASN A 291 -14.66 14.87 7.13
CA ASN A 291 -14.92 13.47 7.50
C ASN A 291 -14.49 12.43 6.45
N ALA A 292 -13.40 12.66 5.74
CA ALA A 292 -12.82 11.67 4.85
C ALA A 292 -11.33 11.98 4.63
N TYR A 293 -10.65 11.20 3.79
CA TYR A 293 -9.25 11.42 3.47
C TYR A 293 -9.07 12.71 2.67
N GLY A 294 -8.46 13.72 3.25
CA GLY A 294 -7.92 14.87 2.54
C GLY A 294 -6.57 14.53 1.91
N ILE A 295 -6.22 15.22 0.84
CA ILE A 295 -4.91 15.08 0.17
C ILE A 295 -4.36 16.47 -0.05
N ASP A 296 -3.10 16.67 0.32
CA ASP A 296 -2.39 17.94 0.14
C ASP A 296 -1.00 17.70 -0.45
N VAL A 297 -0.75 18.29 -1.62
CA VAL A 297 0.55 18.37 -2.28
C VAL A 297 0.84 19.85 -2.54
N GLN A 298 1.71 20.43 -1.74
CA GLN A 298 1.99 21.87 -1.80
C GLN A 298 2.92 22.25 -2.94
N ASN A 299 3.95 21.45 -3.21
CA ASN A 299 4.98 21.77 -4.19
C ASN A 299 5.12 20.69 -5.24
N GLY A 300 5.33 21.08 -6.48
CA GLY A 300 5.46 20.10 -7.55
C GLY A 300 5.70 20.68 -8.93
N VAL A 301 5.76 19.80 -9.89
CA VAL A 301 5.86 20.11 -11.31
C VAL A 301 4.74 19.41 -12.07
N PHE A 302 4.19 20.07 -13.06
CA PHE A 302 3.40 19.38 -14.06
C PHE A 302 4.35 18.52 -14.92
N THR A 303 4.08 17.25 -15.00
CA THR A 303 4.78 16.34 -15.90
C THR A 303 3.99 16.11 -17.19
N ASN A 304 2.68 16.34 -17.14
CA ASN A 304 1.81 16.34 -18.30
C ASN A 304 0.61 17.25 -18.06
N VAL A 305 0.18 17.98 -19.07
CA VAL A 305 -1.12 18.63 -19.16
C VAL A 305 -1.61 18.47 -20.59
N ALA A 306 -2.69 17.75 -20.78
CA ALA A 306 -3.22 17.41 -22.10
C ALA A 306 -4.74 17.58 -22.15
N TYR A 307 -5.26 17.90 -23.34
CA TYR A 307 -6.71 17.85 -23.54
C TYR A 307 -7.18 16.39 -23.59
N ALA A 308 -8.22 16.12 -22.84
CA ALA A 308 -8.99 14.88 -22.93
C ALA A 308 -10.30 15.16 -23.66
N GLU A 309 -10.52 14.45 -24.76
CA GLU A 309 -11.76 14.52 -25.53
C GLU A 309 -12.78 13.57 -24.93
N ALA A 310 -13.82 14.13 -24.34
CA ALA A 310 -15.00 13.46 -23.86
C ALA A 310 -16.24 14.23 -24.31
N ASP A 311 -17.43 13.89 -23.84
CA ASP A 311 -18.64 14.67 -24.10
C ASP A 311 -18.52 16.13 -23.64
N ILE A 312 -17.65 16.38 -22.67
CA ILE A 312 -17.23 17.71 -22.20
C ILE A 312 -15.70 17.76 -22.29
N MET A 313 -15.13 18.89 -22.71
CA MET A 313 -13.68 19.05 -22.73
C MET A 313 -13.14 18.99 -21.30
N MET A 314 -12.15 18.12 -21.12
CA MET A 314 -11.44 17.91 -19.87
C MET A 314 -9.93 18.19 -20.06
N LEU A 315 -9.21 18.31 -18.97
CA LEU A 315 -7.75 18.30 -18.94
C LEU A 315 -7.29 17.14 -18.09
N ASP A 316 -6.37 16.35 -18.64
CA ASP A 316 -5.59 15.38 -17.91
C ASP A 316 -4.31 16.06 -17.41
N CYS A 317 -4.16 16.13 -16.10
CA CYS A 317 -3.00 16.73 -15.44
C CYS A 317 -2.26 15.68 -14.64
N SER A 318 -0.95 15.55 -14.88
CA SER A 318 -0.04 14.75 -14.08
C SER A 318 0.91 15.66 -13.33
N ILE A 319 1.00 15.47 -12.03
CA ILE A 319 1.81 16.28 -11.11
C ILE A 319 2.80 15.34 -10.43
N LYS A 320 4.08 15.70 -10.43
CA LYS A 320 5.09 15.08 -9.57
C LYS A 320 5.42 16.04 -8.43
N SER A 321 5.29 15.58 -7.20
CA SER A 321 5.68 16.34 -6.03
C SER A 321 7.19 16.53 -5.97
N VAL A 322 7.62 17.66 -5.43
CA VAL A 322 9.03 18.04 -5.28
C VAL A 322 9.25 18.58 -3.87
N ASP A 323 10.29 18.09 -3.22
CA ASP A 323 10.73 18.57 -1.91
C ASP A 323 11.33 19.97 -2.03
N ASP A 324 10.77 20.92 -1.32
CA ASP A 324 11.28 22.32 -1.24
C ASP A 324 11.98 22.61 0.11
N GLY A 325 12.11 21.62 0.96
CA GLY A 325 12.70 21.72 2.29
C GLY A 325 11.78 22.32 3.36
N THR A 326 10.52 22.58 3.04
CA THR A 326 9.55 23.22 3.94
C THR A 326 8.29 22.37 4.11
N ASP A 327 7.64 22.03 3.01
CA ASP A 327 6.35 21.35 2.99
C ASP A 327 6.54 19.86 2.71
N ALA A 328 5.67 19.02 3.26
CA ALA A 328 5.65 17.60 2.98
C ALA A 328 5.41 17.33 1.48
N LEU A 329 6.00 16.25 0.96
CA LEU A 329 5.76 15.83 -0.42
C LEU A 329 4.28 15.52 -0.68
N ILE A 330 3.63 14.90 0.28
CA ILE A 330 2.19 14.66 0.32
C ILE A 330 1.77 14.52 1.79
N THR A 331 0.59 15.00 2.09
CA THR A 331 -0.07 14.76 3.36
C THR A 331 -1.45 14.16 3.09
N PHE A 332 -1.76 13.07 3.76
CA PHE A 332 -3.11 12.55 3.86
C PHE A 332 -3.69 13.00 5.19
N ASP A 333 -4.70 13.84 5.15
CA ASP A 333 -5.49 14.15 6.34
C ASP A 333 -6.41 12.98 6.63
N ILE A 334 -6.10 12.25 7.69
CA ILE A 334 -6.81 11.05 8.16
C ILE A 334 -7.53 11.28 9.47
N SER A 335 -7.61 12.50 9.92
CA SER A 335 -8.36 12.90 11.11
C SER A 335 -9.86 12.81 10.83
N ALA A 336 -10.52 11.86 11.44
CA ALA A 336 -11.97 11.69 11.44
C ALA A 336 -12.55 12.09 12.79
#